data_adf1939f6c7f9290e407e22143b35023
#
_entry.id   adf1939f6c7f9290e407e22143b35023
#
_cell.length_a   1.000
_cell.length_b   1.000
_cell.length_c   1.000
_cell.angle_alpha   90.00
_cell.angle_beta   90.00
_cell.angle_gamma   90.00
#
_symmetry.space_group_name_H-M   'P 1'
#
loop_
_entity.id
_entity.type
_entity.pdbx_description
1 polymer ?
#
loop_
_entity_poly.entity_id
_entity_poly.type
_entity_poly.pdbx_seq_one_letter_code
_entity_poly.pdbx_strand_id
1 'polypeptide(L)'
;KGIGYTDRRGPKVKMPHGPFAGKPVHIGLVGVGRDNRIPIDHFLEWVFSEGIGHDPDMVFPNQIYLVGHFTLADLPAFTNFGDMKKLVDAVRKTFITTFKGTRVELSEYRGTKRAVTVNLRDSLLLAPEGKGSLDDIGEIVGYRKLKVDQFYKEHMDQFLLDAPKEFEEYGIRDAEICVKYAERIMEQTLGITGRRYIPPTLSSLGVEHLTNTWKEHDINPSEVLGTELVNEYQWNKKEHRTFKSRVRVPIDIRFIHENLAIECYHGGRNEQYFFGPGEEDDWVDYDLRSAYTTAMSIIGTPLWNDIYSSRDISEFLDPSVMGFALVEFDFQEKTRFPCLPVRCNAGILYPMKGRSCCCTPEIVLAKEMGATVEILHGIILPDDKDVSPFKEFITSTLNHRNKAKDEGNKFEDLFWKQIGNSC
;
A
#
# COMPACT_ATOMS: atom_id res chain seq x y z
N LYS A 1 -9.59 -34.56 -4.98
CA LYS A 1 -9.28 -35.40 -3.78
C LYS A 1 -8.02 -34.80 -3.16
N GLY A 2 -8.14 -34.12 -2.02
CA GLY A 2 -7.01 -33.49 -1.37
C GLY A 2 -6.08 -34.50 -0.71
N ILE A 3 -4.79 -34.20 -0.74
CA ILE A 3 -3.79 -34.93 0.03
C ILE A 3 -3.79 -34.28 1.42
N GLY A 4 -4.21 -35.06 2.41
CA GLY A 4 -4.28 -34.57 3.78
C GLY A 4 -2.92 -34.56 4.46
N TYR A 5 -2.74 -33.60 5.38
CA TYR A 5 -1.72 -33.71 6.40
C TYR A 5 -1.94 -35.05 7.14
N THR A 6 -0.95 -35.92 7.09
CA THR A 6 -0.93 -37.09 7.96
C THR A 6 -0.07 -36.70 9.16
N ASP A 7 -0.48 -37.08 10.36
CA ASP A 7 0.32 -36.96 11.61
C ASP A 7 1.71 -37.65 11.53
N ARG A 8 1.95 -38.32 10.42
CA ARG A 8 3.23 -38.92 10.11
C ARG A 8 4.05 -37.89 9.35
N ARG A 9 5.18 -37.53 9.91
CA ARG A 9 6.21 -36.75 9.21
C ARG A 9 6.40 -37.35 7.82
N GLY A 10 6.21 -36.56 6.79
CA GLY A 10 6.40 -36.98 5.40
C GLY A 10 7.80 -37.55 5.15
N PRO A 11 8.06 -38.08 3.96
CA PRO A 11 9.37 -38.61 3.64
C PRO A 11 10.45 -37.54 3.80
N LYS A 12 11.59 -37.93 4.35
CA LYS A 12 12.76 -37.06 4.42
C LYS A 12 13.29 -36.82 3.02
N VAL A 13 13.21 -35.59 2.55
CA VAL A 13 13.76 -35.17 1.25
C VAL A 13 14.97 -34.30 1.52
N LYS A 14 16.08 -34.53 0.78
CA LYS A 14 17.24 -33.64 0.85
C LYS A 14 16.97 -32.43 -0.03
N MET A 15 17.01 -31.25 0.57
CA MET A 15 16.87 -30.00 -0.18
C MET A 15 18.03 -29.82 -1.14
N PRO A 16 17.78 -29.61 -2.46
CA PRO A 16 18.84 -29.48 -3.46
C PRO A 16 19.57 -28.13 -3.35
N HIS A 17 18.93 -27.07 -2.87
CA HIS A 17 19.46 -25.70 -2.84
C HIS A 17 19.03 -24.94 -1.59
N GLY A 18 19.71 -23.83 -1.29
CA GLY A 18 19.38 -22.92 -0.19
C GLY A 18 20.15 -23.19 1.11
N PRO A 19 19.86 -22.49 2.21
CA PRO A 19 20.60 -22.61 3.49
C PRO A 19 20.54 -24.00 4.12
N PHE A 20 19.63 -24.85 3.66
CA PHE A 20 19.46 -26.24 4.11
C PHE A 20 19.94 -27.26 3.05
N ALA A 21 20.70 -26.84 2.04
CA ALA A 21 21.18 -27.73 1.00
C ALA A 21 21.89 -28.97 1.56
N GLY A 22 21.50 -30.15 1.09
CA GLY A 22 22.05 -31.43 1.55
C GLY A 22 21.52 -31.93 2.90
N LYS A 23 20.74 -31.15 3.66
CA LYS A 23 20.11 -31.57 4.91
C LYS A 23 18.74 -32.21 4.64
N PRO A 24 18.35 -33.25 5.38
CA PRO A 24 17.03 -33.84 5.26
C PRO A 24 16.00 -32.91 5.90
N VAL A 25 15.02 -32.48 5.13
CA VAL A 25 13.88 -31.67 5.58
C VAL A 25 12.61 -32.52 5.52
N HIS A 26 11.72 -32.34 6.47
CA HIS A 26 10.40 -32.90 6.38
C HIS A 26 9.49 -31.95 5.62
N ILE A 27 8.89 -32.42 4.56
CA ILE A 27 7.92 -31.67 3.81
C ILE A 27 6.53 -32.07 4.30
N GLY A 28 5.84 -31.12 4.92
CA GLY A 28 4.44 -31.26 5.24
C GLY A 28 3.61 -30.85 4.03
N LEU A 29 2.99 -31.83 3.38
CA LEU A 29 1.99 -31.55 2.36
C LEU A 29 0.67 -31.22 3.04
N VAL A 30 0.22 -29.99 2.94
CA VAL A 30 -1.13 -29.59 3.35
C VAL A 30 -2.07 -29.88 2.18
N GLY A 31 -2.87 -30.88 2.36
CA GLY A 31 -3.77 -31.29 1.28
C GLY A 31 -5.01 -30.42 1.14
N VAL A 32 -5.55 -30.42 -0.06
CA VAL A 32 -6.62 -29.56 -0.56
C VAL A 32 -8.05 -30.01 -0.15
N GLY A 33 -8.22 -30.96 0.73
CA GLY A 33 -9.54 -31.35 1.25
C GLY A 33 -9.94 -30.54 2.48
N ARG A 34 -11.20 -30.11 2.58
CA ARG A 34 -11.70 -29.38 3.76
C ARG A 34 -11.41 -30.09 5.09
N ASP A 35 -11.37 -31.42 5.07
CA ASP A 35 -11.20 -32.27 6.24
C ASP A 35 -9.73 -32.47 6.66
N ASN A 36 -8.79 -31.99 5.84
CA ASN A 36 -7.35 -32.21 6.02
C ASN A 36 -6.55 -30.95 6.26
N ARG A 37 -7.21 -29.85 6.56
CA ARG A 37 -6.57 -28.58 6.85
C ARG A 37 -5.98 -28.62 8.27
N ILE A 38 -4.85 -27.95 8.47
CA ILE A 38 -4.24 -27.78 9.79
C ILE A 38 -4.58 -26.42 10.38
N PRO A 39 -4.64 -26.28 11.71
CA PRO A 39 -4.68 -24.98 12.38
C PRO A 39 -3.37 -24.22 12.18
N ILE A 40 -3.42 -22.89 12.20
CA ILE A 40 -2.23 -22.04 12.01
C ILE A 40 -1.21 -22.20 13.16
N ASP A 41 -1.66 -22.44 14.37
CA ASP A 41 -0.81 -22.72 15.54
C ASP A 41 -0.03 -24.04 15.36
N HIS A 42 -0.67 -25.10 14.86
CA HIS A 42 0.03 -26.35 14.53
C HIS A 42 1.05 -26.16 13.39
N PHE A 43 0.71 -25.36 12.39
CA PHE A 43 1.66 -25.01 11.33
C PHE A 43 2.88 -24.30 11.90
N LEU A 44 2.68 -23.31 12.76
CA LEU A 44 3.78 -22.57 13.40
C LEU A 44 4.62 -23.47 14.32
N GLU A 45 4.00 -24.36 15.10
CA GLU A 45 4.72 -25.33 15.91
C GLU A 45 5.61 -26.23 15.07
N TRP A 46 5.10 -26.69 13.93
CA TRP A 46 5.89 -27.49 13.00
C TRP A 46 7.08 -26.67 12.45
N VAL A 47 6.86 -25.43 11.98
CA VAL A 47 7.93 -24.55 11.48
C VAL A 47 9.01 -24.33 12.54
N PHE A 48 8.64 -24.07 13.80
CA PHE A 48 9.61 -23.89 14.89
C PHE A 48 10.32 -25.20 15.27
N SER A 49 9.63 -26.32 15.21
CA SER A 49 10.22 -27.63 15.45
C SER A 49 11.31 -27.95 14.41
N GLU A 50 11.03 -27.66 13.14
CA GLU A 50 12.03 -27.81 12.07
C GLU A 50 13.21 -26.84 12.27
N GLY A 51 12.94 -25.58 12.61
CA GLY A 51 13.99 -24.59 12.90
C GLY A 51 14.91 -25.04 14.04
N ILE A 52 14.36 -25.51 15.17
CA ILE A 52 15.14 -26.06 16.30
C ILE A 52 15.89 -27.34 15.91
N GLY A 53 15.29 -28.16 15.04
CA GLY A 53 15.96 -29.37 14.53
C GLY A 53 17.19 -29.06 13.67
N HIS A 54 17.20 -27.92 13.00
CA HIS A 54 18.33 -27.45 12.19
C HIS A 54 19.36 -26.66 12.98
N ASP A 55 18.91 -25.85 13.92
CA ASP A 55 19.73 -25.03 14.81
C ASP A 55 19.24 -25.19 16.26
N PRO A 56 19.80 -26.12 17.03
CA PRO A 56 19.40 -26.34 18.42
C PRO A 56 19.65 -25.15 19.35
N ASP A 57 20.54 -24.23 18.94
CA ASP A 57 20.87 -23.00 19.68
C ASP A 57 20.04 -21.80 19.22
N MET A 58 19.09 -22.03 18.32
CA MET A 58 18.20 -20.99 17.82
C MET A 58 17.49 -20.26 18.96
N VAL A 59 17.64 -18.94 19.01
CA VAL A 59 16.86 -18.09 19.92
C VAL A 59 15.43 -18.01 19.41
N PHE A 60 14.47 -18.39 20.28
CA PHE A 60 13.07 -18.36 19.93
C PHE A 60 12.60 -16.91 19.70
N PRO A 61 12.09 -16.58 18.51
CA PRO A 61 11.72 -15.19 18.19
C PRO A 61 10.43 -14.79 18.90
N ASN A 62 10.38 -13.56 19.40
CA ASN A 62 9.15 -12.96 19.94
C ASN A 62 8.15 -12.55 18.86
N GLN A 63 8.63 -12.38 17.63
CA GLN A 63 7.86 -11.90 16.49
C GLN A 63 8.33 -12.57 15.20
N ILE A 64 7.37 -12.90 14.35
CA ILE A 64 7.62 -13.42 13.01
C ILE A 64 6.75 -12.68 11.97
N TYR A 65 7.19 -12.73 10.73
CA TYR A 65 6.41 -12.34 9.58
C TYR A 65 5.99 -13.59 8.80
N LEU A 66 4.68 -13.74 8.60
CA LEU A 66 4.13 -14.69 7.66
C LEU A 66 3.86 -13.94 6.35
N VAL A 67 4.69 -14.20 5.37
CA VAL A 67 4.64 -13.51 4.08
C VAL A 67 4.13 -14.46 3.02
N GLY A 68 3.13 -14.02 2.26
CA GLY A 68 2.63 -14.73 1.09
C GLY A 68 2.46 -13.76 -0.09
N HIS A 69 1.94 -14.29 -1.17
CA HIS A 69 1.53 -13.50 -2.34
C HIS A 69 0.06 -13.77 -2.61
N PHE A 70 -0.77 -12.73 -2.48
CA PHE A 70 -2.23 -12.88 -2.50
C PHE A 70 -2.74 -13.75 -1.34
N THR A 71 -2.32 -13.43 -0.13
CA THR A 71 -2.61 -14.17 1.11
C THR A 71 -4.10 -14.39 1.37
N LEU A 72 -4.98 -13.64 0.70
CA LEU A 72 -6.42 -13.85 0.72
C LEU A 72 -6.83 -15.25 0.21
N ALA A 73 -6.05 -15.84 -0.69
CA ALA A 73 -6.28 -17.19 -1.18
C ALA A 73 -5.72 -18.26 -0.23
N ASP A 74 -4.56 -18.01 0.38
CA ASP A 74 -3.81 -19.02 1.15
C ASP A 74 -4.27 -19.15 2.60
N LEU A 75 -4.48 -18.03 3.29
CA LEU A 75 -4.79 -18.03 4.72
C LEU A 75 -6.11 -18.70 5.10
N PRO A 76 -7.19 -18.61 4.30
CA PRO A 76 -8.42 -19.38 4.55
C PRO A 76 -8.24 -20.90 4.47
N ALA A 77 -7.10 -21.39 3.98
CA ALA A 77 -6.77 -22.82 4.01
C ALA A 77 -6.50 -23.35 5.42
N PHE A 78 -6.17 -22.51 6.40
CA PHE A 78 -6.07 -22.94 7.81
C PHE A 78 -7.45 -23.18 8.42
N THR A 79 -7.61 -24.27 9.19
CA THR A 79 -8.93 -24.66 9.74
C THR A 79 -9.49 -23.65 10.71
N ASN A 80 -8.64 -23.02 11.53
CA ASN A 80 -9.01 -22.07 12.58
C ASN A 80 -8.88 -20.59 12.16
N PHE A 81 -8.73 -20.32 10.86
CA PHE A 81 -8.61 -18.93 10.39
C PHE A 81 -9.82 -18.08 10.81
N GLY A 82 -11.04 -18.62 10.66
CA GLY A 82 -12.28 -17.94 11.05
C GLY A 82 -12.41 -17.68 12.54
N ASP A 83 -11.74 -18.47 13.40
CA ASP A 83 -11.78 -18.36 14.86
C ASP A 83 -10.77 -17.33 15.38
N MET A 84 -9.79 -16.97 14.57
CA MET A 84 -8.77 -15.99 14.91
C MET A 84 -9.26 -14.56 14.63
N LYS A 85 -10.18 -14.06 15.45
CA LYS A 85 -10.82 -12.72 15.26
C LYS A 85 -9.86 -11.62 14.84
N LYS A 86 -8.67 -11.52 15.45
CA LYS A 86 -7.71 -10.47 15.14
C LYS A 86 -7.08 -10.62 13.75
N LEU A 87 -6.99 -11.83 13.21
CA LEU A 87 -6.58 -12.05 11.83
C LEU A 87 -7.72 -11.75 10.86
N VAL A 88 -8.96 -12.11 11.24
CA VAL A 88 -10.15 -11.78 10.45
C VAL A 88 -10.38 -10.27 10.39
N ASP A 89 -10.12 -9.54 11.47
CA ASP A 89 -10.18 -8.07 11.51
C ASP A 89 -9.19 -7.39 10.53
N ALA A 90 -8.15 -8.11 10.11
CA ALA A 90 -7.20 -7.66 9.10
C ALA A 90 -7.68 -7.87 7.66
N VAL A 91 -8.78 -8.60 7.47
CA VAL A 91 -9.33 -8.88 6.13
C VAL A 91 -9.95 -7.62 5.53
N ARG A 92 -9.62 -7.38 4.26
CA ARG A 92 -10.24 -6.37 3.40
C ARG A 92 -10.79 -7.07 2.17
N LYS A 93 -11.57 -6.37 1.34
CA LYS A 93 -12.21 -6.98 0.14
C LYS A 93 -11.22 -7.71 -0.77
N THR A 94 -10.00 -7.24 -0.86
CA THR A 94 -8.99 -7.71 -1.84
C THR A 94 -7.68 -8.17 -1.22
N PHE A 95 -7.48 -8.02 0.09
CA PHE A 95 -6.22 -8.36 0.76
C PHE A 95 -6.38 -8.65 2.25
N ILE A 96 -5.40 -9.33 2.82
CA ILE A 96 -5.26 -9.57 4.25
C ILE A 96 -3.89 -9.06 4.70
N THR A 97 -3.87 -8.20 5.70
CA THR A 97 -2.64 -7.75 6.37
C THR A 97 -2.93 -7.37 7.82
N THR A 98 -1.93 -7.41 8.68
CA THR A 98 -2.07 -6.97 10.08
C THR A 98 -1.32 -5.66 10.31
N PHE A 99 -2.00 -4.64 10.84
CA PHE A 99 -1.34 -3.42 11.33
C PHE A 99 -0.68 -3.66 12.70
N LYS A 100 -1.32 -4.48 13.53
CA LYS A 100 -0.74 -4.97 14.79
C LYS A 100 -0.68 -6.48 14.71
N GLY A 101 0.48 -7.07 15.06
CA GLY A 101 0.66 -8.50 15.06
C GLY A 101 -0.33 -9.20 16.01
N THR A 102 -0.69 -10.41 15.67
CA THR A 102 -1.56 -11.27 16.49
C THR A 102 -0.71 -12.21 17.33
N ARG A 103 -0.93 -12.23 18.65
CA ARG A 103 -0.26 -13.15 19.53
C ARG A 103 -0.87 -14.53 19.39
N VAL A 104 -0.05 -15.51 19.03
CA VAL A 104 -0.39 -16.92 18.92
C VAL A 104 0.33 -17.67 20.05
N GLU A 105 -0.43 -18.41 20.87
CA GLU A 105 0.13 -19.25 21.91
C GLU A 105 0.53 -20.60 21.29
N LEU A 106 1.71 -21.06 21.65
CA LEU A 106 2.29 -22.32 21.20
C LEU A 106 2.45 -23.28 22.39
N SER A 107 2.73 -24.52 22.07
CA SER A 107 3.00 -25.53 23.11
C SER A 107 4.25 -25.20 23.95
N GLU A 108 4.29 -25.76 25.13
CA GLU A 108 5.39 -25.60 26.06
C GLU A 108 6.67 -26.25 25.50
N TYR A 109 7.79 -25.54 25.64
CA TYR A 109 9.10 -26.06 25.27
C TYR A 109 10.08 -25.82 26.42
N ARG A 110 10.75 -26.89 26.90
CA ARG A 110 11.68 -26.84 28.03
C ARG A 110 11.05 -26.20 29.29
N GLY A 111 9.79 -26.52 29.58
CA GLY A 111 9.08 -26.02 30.78
C GLY A 111 8.61 -24.56 30.67
N THR A 112 8.73 -23.93 29.51
CA THR A 112 8.32 -22.54 29.30
C THR A 112 7.18 -22.46 28.29
N LYS A 113 6.05 -21.83 28.68
CA LYS A 113 4.98 -21.45 27.72
C LYS A 113 5.51 -20.46 26.72
N ARG A 114 5.28 -20.74 25.44
CA ARG A 114 5.72 -19.88 24.35
C ARG A 114 4.55 -19.21 23.69
N ALA A 115 4.79 -18.01 23.24
CA ALA A 115 3.88 -17.31 22.37
C ALA A 115 4.70 -16.44 21.40
N VAL A 116 4.21 -16.33 20.18
CA VAL A 116 4.83 -15.54 19.14
C VAL A 116 3.86 -14.52 18.60
N THR A 117 4.34 -13.32 18.27
CA THR A 117 3.54 -12.32 17.57
C THR A 117 3.68 -12.54 16.07
N VAL A 118 2.59 -12.90 15.41
CA VAL A 118 2.52 -13.14 13.95
C VAL A 118 2.06 -11.88 13.25
N ASN A 119 2.87 -11.38 12.34
CA ASN A 119 2.51 -10.29 11.44
C ASN A 119 2.26 -10.87 10.04
N LEU A 120 1.05 -10.69 9.54
CA LEU A 120 0.72 -11.07 8.17
C LEU A 120 1.18 -9.99 7.21
N ARG A 121 1.85 -10.38 6.13
CA ARG A 121 2.27 -9.49 5.04
C ARG A 121 1.95 -10.12 3.71
N ASP A 122 1.47 -9.29 2.80
CA ASP A 122 1.19 -9.69 1.43
C ASP A 122 2.17 -8.99 0.51
N SER A 123 2.98 -9.76 -0.22
CA SER A 123 3.95 -9.21 -1.16
C SER A 123 3.28 -8.43 -2.31
N LEU A 124 2.00 -8.71 -2.61
CA LEU A 124 1.21 -7.92 -3.55
C LEU A 124 1.05 -6.46 -3.10
N LEU A 125 0.86 -6.22 -1.78
CA LEU A 125 0.75 -4.87 -1.20
C LEU A 125 2.09 -4.15 -1.06
N LEU A 126 3.17 -4.88 -1.20
CA LEU A 126 4.54 -4.39 -1.16
C LEU A 126 5.14 -4.25 -2.55
N ALA A 127 4.46 -4.73 -3.58
CA ALA A 127 4.89 -4.63 -4.97
C ALA A 127 4.74 -3.20 -5.49
N PRO A 128 5.68 -2.71 -6.31
CA PRO A 128 5.52 -1.46 -7.02
C PRO A 128 4.36 -1.52 -8.01
N GLU A 129 3.79 -0.38 -8.33
CA GLU A 129 2.70 -0.26 -9.31
C GLU A 129 3.08 -0.90 -10.67
N GLY A 130 2.16 -1.68 -11.22
CA GLY A 130 2.37 -2.41 -12.47
C GLY A 130 3.27 -3.65 -12.37
N LYS A 131 3.73 -4.01 -11.16
CA LYS A 131 4.60 -5.17 -10.89
C LYS A 131 4.01 -6.10 -9.82
N GLY A 132 2.70 -6.28 -9.86
CA GLY A 132 1.95 -7.01 -8.84
C GLY A 132 1.93 -8.52 -9.01
N SER A 133 2.45 -9.11 -10.09
CA SER A 133 2.50 -10.57 -10.21
C SER A 133 3.71 -11.15 -9.46
N LEU A 134 3.61 -12.39 -9.00
CA LEU A 134 4.74 -13.07 -8.35
C LEU A 134 5.92 -13.27 -9.31
N ASP A 135 5.67 -13.37 -10.62
CA ASP A 135 6.72 -13.46 -11.64
C ASP A 135 7.49 -12.13 -11.77
N ASP A 136 6.77 -10.99 -11.76
CA ASP A 136 7.39 -9.66 -11.72
C ASP A 136 8.25 -9.46 -10.48
N ILE A 137 7.76 -9.87 -9.33
CA ILE A 137 8.52 -9.83 -8.06
C ILE A 137 9.74 -10.72 -8.13
N GLY A 138 9.58 -11.91 -8.71
CA GLY A 138 10.69 -12.83 -8.95
C GLY A 138 11.75 -12.26 -9.89
N GLU A 139 11.34 -11.53 -10.93
CA GLU A 139 12.27 -10.82 -11.82
C GLU A 139 13.04 -9.72 -11.06
N ILE A 140 12.34 -8.94 -10.24
CA ILE A 140 12.93 -7.87 -9.42
C ILE A 140 14.04 -8.40 -8.50
N VAL A 141 13.83 -9.54 -7.86
CA VAL A 141 14.81 -10.13 -6.93
C VAL A 141 15.82 -11.07 -7.62
N GLY A 142 15.78 -11.15 -8.95
CA GLY A 142 16.67 -12.02 -9.73
C GLY A 142 16.41 -13.52 -9.55
N TYR A 143 15.19 -13.88 -9.11
CA TYR A 143 14.80 -15.26 -8.79
C TYR A 143 13.45 -15.60 -9.43
N ARG A 144 13.47 -15.82 -10.76
CA ARG A 144 12.24 -15.98 -11.55
C ARG A 144 11.42 -17.20 -11.14
N LYS A 145 10.11 -17.07 -11.33
CA LYS A 145 9.14 -18.14 -11.16
C LYS A 145 9.43 -19.30 -12.12
N LEU A 146 9.19 -20.54 -11.70
CA LEU A 146 9.27 -21.69 -12.58
C LEU A 146 8.13 -21.68 -13.60
N LYS A 147 8.44 -22.01 -14.84
CA LYS A 147 7.42 -22.14 -15.87
C LYS A 147 6.75 -23.50 -15.75
N VAL A 148 5.45 -23.49 -15.66
CA VAL A 148 4.58 -24.67 -15.59
C VAL A 148 3.62 -24.59 -16.76
N ASP A 149 3.30 -25.74 -17.36
CA ASP A 149 2.31 -25.83 -18.44
C ASP A 149 0.95 -25.27 -18.01
N GLN A 150 0.24 -24.63 -18.95
CA GLN A 150 -1.05 -24.01 -18.67
C GLN A 150 -2.10 -25.03 -18.17
N PHE A 151 -2.08 -26.24 -18.69
CA PHE A 151 -2.96 -27.31 -18.21
C PHE A 151 -2.75 -27.57 -16.72
N TYR A 152 -1.51 -27.67 -16.25
CA TYR A 152 -1.20 -27.90 -14.83
C TYR A 152 -1.52 -26.69 -13.95
N LYS A 153 -1.43 -25.47 -14.48
CA LYS A 153 -1.87 -24.26 -13.71
C LYS A 153 -3.36 -24.27 -13.44
N GLU A 154 -4.15 -24.85 -14.34
CA GLU A 154 -5.60 -24.99 -14.19
C GLU A 154 -5.99 -26.25 -13.41
N HIS A 155 -5.09 -27.25 -13.31
CA HIS A 155 -5.30 -28.55 -12.70
C HIS A 155 -4.14 -28.92 -11.76
N MET A 156 -3.97 -28.14 -10.68
CA MET A 156 -2.87 -28.33 -9.73
C MET A 156 -2.90 -29.67 -9.00
N ASP A 157 -4.08 -30.26 -8.81
CA ASP A 157 -4.25 -31.62 -8.29
C ASP A 157 -3.67 -32.66 -9.23
N GLN A 158 -3.86 -32.51 -10.54
CA GLN A 158 -3.26 -33.40 -11.55
C GLN A 158 -1.74 -33.18 -11.61
N PHE A 159 -1.26 -31.94 -11.52
CA PHE A 159 0.17 -31.66 -11.48
C PHE A 159 0.87 -32.37 -10.31
N LEU A 160 0.23 -32.34 -9.13
CA LEU A 160 0.77 -33.07 -7.97
C LEU A 160 0.81 -34.60 -8.18
N LEU A 161 -0.15 -35.16 -8.92
CA LEU A 161 -0.21 -36.60 -9.19
C LEU A 161 0.80 -37.04 -10.25
N ASP A 162 0.93 -36.26 -11.32
CA ASP A 162 1.73 -36.62 -12.48
C ASP A 162 3.21 -36.31 -12.29
N ALA A 163 3.52 -35.18 -11.63
CA ALA A 163 4.87 -34.66 -11.46
C ALA A 163 5.09 -34.08 -10.03
N PRO A 164 5.06 -34.92 -8.98
CA PRO A 164 5.09 -34.47 -7.59
C PRO A 164 6.36 -33.70 -7.20
N LYS A 165 7.50 -33.99 -7.83
CA LYS A 165 8.76 -33.29 -7.56
C LYS A 165 8.75 -31.88 -8.15
N GLU A 166 8.31 -31.77 -9.38
CA GLU A 166 8.20 -30.48 -10.07
C GLU A 166 7.14 -29.59 -9.40
N PHE A 167 6.04 -30.18 -8.92
CA PHE A 167 5.03 -29.50 -8.12
C PHE A 167 5.62 -28.95 -6.81
N GLU A 168 6.43 -29.75 -6.13
CA GLU A 168 7.11 -29.32 -4.90
C GLU A 168 8.11 -28.19 -5.18
N GLU A 169 8.96 -28.35 -6.19
CA GLU A 169 9.92 -27.32 -6.61
C GLU A 169 9.22 -26.01 -6.97
N TYR A 170 8.08 -26.09 -7.65
CA TYR A 170 7.26 -24.94 -8.00
C TYR A 170 6.74 -24.21 -6.75
N GLY A 171 6.18 -24.93 -5.78
CA GLY A 171 5.68 -24.35 -4.54
C GLY A 171 6.79 -23.75 -3.68
N ILE A 172 7.93 -24.42 -3.58
CA ILE A 172 9.12 -23.89 -2.87
C ILE A 172 9.62 -22.61 -3.52
N ARG A 173 9.70 -22.59 -4.87
CA ARG A 173 10.13 -21.43 -5.62
C ARG A 173 9.25 -20.21 -5.36
N ASP A 174 7.94 -20.39 -5.35
CA ASP A 174 6.98 -19.32 -5.08
C ASP A 174 7.19 -18.75 -3.66
N ALA A 175 7.41 -19.60 -2.66
CA ALA A 175 7.72 -19.18 -1.29
C ALA A 175 9.08 -18.47 -1.18
N GLU A 176 10.12 -18.98 -1.84
CA GLU A 176 11.46 -18.36 -1.85
C GLU A 176 11.45 -16.97 -2.47
N ILE A 177 10.66 -16.74 -3.53
CA ILE A 177 10.46 -15.41 -4.12
C ILE A 177 9.90 -14.45 -3.07
N CYS A 178 8.85 -14.86 -2.34
CA CYS A 178 8.24 -14.05 -1.29
C CYS A 178 9.25 -13.68 -0.18
N VAL A 179 10.07 -14.62 0.25
CA VAL A 179 11.10 -14.40 1.30
C VAL A 179 12.17 -13.45 0.80
N LYS A 180 12.74 -13.69 -0.38
CA LYS A 180 13.78 -12.81 -0.98
C LYS A 180 13.28 -11.39 -1.17
N TYR A 181 12.02 -11.25 -1.60
CA TYR A 181 11.40 -9.94 -1.74
C TYR A 181 11.19 -9.25 -0.39
N ALA A 182 10.72 -9.99 0.62
CA ALA A 182 10.58 -9.47 1.98
C ALA A 182 11.92 -9.00 2.57
N GLU A 183 13.01 -9.76 2.35
CA GLU A 183 14.36 -9.36 2.75
C GLU A 183 14.78 -8.06 2.06
N ARG A 184 14.51 -7.92 0.76
CA ARG A 184 14.80 -6.69 0.03
C ARG A 184 14.04 -5.49 0.57
N ILE A 185 12.75 -5.67 0.92
CA ILE A 185 11.95 -4.63 1.57
C ILE A 185 12.51 -4.28 2.97
N MET A 186 12.96 -5.26 3.74
CA MET A 186 13.60 -5.01 5.03
C MET A 186 14.89 -4.19 4.93
N GLU A 187 15.67 -4.39 3.86
CA GLU A 187 16.86 -3.57 3.58
C GLU A 187 16.46 -2.12 3.29
N GLN A 188 15.42 -1.90 2.49
CA GLN A 188 14.92 -0.56 2.21
C GLN A 188 14.36 0.11 3.47
N THR A 189 13.59 -0.61 4.30
CA THR A 189 13.08 -0.05 5.56
C THR A 189 14.21 0.32 6.53
N LEU A 190 15.27 -0.47 6.58
CA LEU A 190 16.45 -0.14 7.39
C LEU A 190 17.09 1.18 6.93
N GLY A 191 17.24 1.38 5.62
CA GLY A 191 17.78 2.62 5.05
C GLY A 191 16.93 3.87 5.34
N ILE A 192 15.60 3.72 5.30
CA ILE A 192 14.66 4.84 5.50
C ILE A 192 14.41 5.14 6.97
N THR A 193 14.33 4.12 7.82
CA THR A 193 13.80 4.26 9.21
C THR A 193 14.82 3.91 10.30
N GLY A 194 15.97 3.37 9.91
CA GLY A 194 16.96 2.80 10.84
C GLY A 194 16.52 1.49 11.51
N ARG A 195 15.39 0.90 11.09
CA ARG A 195 14.85 -0.33 11.66
C ARG A 195 14.57 -1.39 10.60
N ARG A 196 14.84 -2.65 10.91
CA ARG A 196 14.51 -3.80 10.05
C ARG A 196 13.10 -4.31 10.34
N TYR A 197 12.18 -4.13 9.40
CA TYR A 197 10.83 -4.68 9.50
C TYR A 197 10.17 -4.73 8.11
N ILE A 198 9.03 -5.43 8.00
CA ILE A 198 8.22 -5.43 6.78
C ILE A 198 6.98 -4.57 7.02
N PRO A 199 6.80 -3.44 6.30
CA PRO A 199 5.64 -2.57 6.46
C PRO A 199 4.36 -3.27 5.99
N PRO A 200 3.17 -2.84 6.40
CA PRO A 200 1.91 -3.38 5.88
C PRO A 200 1.72 -3.13 4.37
N THR A 201 2.14 -1.98 3.87
CA THR A 201 2.09 -1.57 2.47
C THR A 201 3.29 -0.67 2.14
N LEU A 202 3.64 -0.52 0.87
CA LEU A 202 4.65 0.48 0.47
C LEU A 202 4.20 1.89 0.81
N SER A 203 2.91 2.21 0.67
CA SER A 203 2.37 3.53 1.03
C SER A 203 2.57 3.86 2.51
N SER A 204 2.43 2.87 3.41
CA SER A 204 2.71 3.11 4.84
C SER A 204 4.18 3.46 5.12
N LEU A 205 5.10 2.93 4.33
CA LEU A 205 6.52 3.28 4.41
C LEU A 205 6.78 4.69 3.86
N GLY A 206 6.09 5.10 2.78
CA GLY A 206 6.17 6.46 2.25
C GLY A 206 5.71 7.49 3.28
N VAL A 207 4.58 7.25 3.96
CA VAL A 207 4.12 8.12 5.06
C VAL A 207 5.11 8.14 6.24
N GLU A 208 5.74 7.01 6.56
CA GLU A 208 6.78 6.98 7.60
C GLU A 208 8.02 7.78 7.18
N HIS A 209 8.44 7.68 5.92
CA HIS A 209 9.53 8.48 5.38
C HIS A 209 9.21 9.98 5.44
N LEU A 210 8.02 10.40 5.00
CA LEU A 210 7.57 11.77 5.11
C LEU A 210 7.61 12.29 6.57
N THR A 211 7.06 11.51 7.50
CA THR A 211 7.02 11.92 8.92
C THR A 211 8.41 11.95 9.57
N ASN A 212 9.35 11.13 9.12
CA ASN A 212 10.75 11.22 9.56
C ASN A 212 11.43 12.45 8.97
N THR A 213 11.23 12.77 7.69
CA THR A 213 11.71 14.00 7.07
C THR A 213 11.17 15.24 7.80
N TRP A 214 9.90 15.26 8.17
CA TRP A 214 9.34 16.35 8.97
C TRP A 214 10.03 16.52 10.31
N LYS A 215 10.36 15.42 11.00
CA LYS A 215 11.11 15.49 12.27
C LYS A 215 12.53 16.01 12.10
N GLU A 216 13.20 15.62 11.02
CA GLU A 216 14.57 16.06 10.71
C GLU A 216 14.65 17.54 10.38
N HIS A 217 13.56 18.11 9.86
CA HIS A 217 13.45 19.53 9.48
C HIS A 217 12.59 20.35 10.45
N ASP A 218 12.31 19.84 11.65
CA ASP A 218 11.52 20.51 12.69
C ASP A 218 10.10 20.93 12.24
N ILE A 219 9.53 20.25 11.23
CA ILE A 219 8.17 20.49 10.75
C ILE A 219 7.17 19.78 11.67
N ASN A 220 6.22 20.52 12.21
CA ASN A 220 5.19 20.00 13.10
C ASN A 220 4.05 19.34 12.30
N PRO A 221 3.88 18.00 12.37
CA PRO A 221 2.80 17.33 11.66
C PRO A 221 1.39 17.81 12.03
N SER A 222 1.21 18.36 13.24
CA SER A 222 -0.10 18.88 13.66
C SER A 222 -0.46 20.16 12.92
N GLU A 223 0.50 21.03 12.69
CA GLU A 223 0.33 22.27 11.93
C GLU A 223 0.04 21.96 10.46
N VAL A 224 0.87 21.13 9.83
CA VAL A 224 0.66 20.74 8.43
C VAL A 224 -0.71 20.09 8.23
N LEU A 225 -1.09 19.17 9.10
CA LEU A 225 -2.30 18.38 8.95
C LEU A 225 -3.55 19.01 9.58
N GLY A 226 -3.46 20.15 10.23
CA GLY A 226 -4.59 20.74 10.97
C GLY A 226 -5.18 19.75 11.97
N THR A 227 -4.35 19.18 12.84
CA THR A 227 -4.76 18.15 13.78
C THR A 227 -4.24 18.45 15.18
N GLU A 228 -4.91 17.91 16.19
CA GLU A 228 -4.47 17.96 17.58
C GLU A 228 -4.40 16.56 18.21
N LEU A 229 -3.65 16.45 19.31
CA LEU A 229 -3.55 15.22 20.09
C LEU A 229 -4.50 15.27 21.27
N VAL A 230 -5.55 14.46 21.24
CA VAL A 230 -6.50 14.30 22.34
C VAL A 230 -6.27 12.99 23.10
N ASN A 231 -6.64 12.99 24.38
CA ASN A 231 -6.62 11.78 25.17
C ASN A 231 -7.92 11.00 24.96
N GLU A 232 -7.82 9.79 24.45
CA GLU A 232 -8.92 8.85 24.37
C GLU A 232 -8.82 7.83 25.51
N TYR A 233 -9.92 7.57 26.16
CA TYR A 233 -10.02 6.62 27.26
C TYR A 233 -10.87 5.43 26.84
N GLN A 234 -10.25 4.24 26.74
CA GLN A 234 -10.93 3.01 26.36
C GLN A 234 -10.97 2.03 27.54
N TRP A 235 -12.16 1.55 27.87
CA TRP A 235 -12.34 0.53 28.88
C TRP A 235 -12.02 -0.86 28.32
N ASN A 236 -11.03 -1.52 28.91
CA ASN A 236 -10.72 -2.90 28.58
C ASN A 236 -11.48 -3.85 29.52
N LYS A 237 -12.49 -4.56 28.99
CA LYS A 237 -13.31 -5.49 29.76
C LYS A 237 -12.54 -6.68 30.32
N LYS A 238 -11.45 -7.12 29.68
CA LYS A 238 -10.64 -8.27 30.14
C LYS A 238 -9.75 -7.90 31.30
N GLU A 239 -9.19 -6.70 31.30
CA GLU A 239 -8.24 -6.24 32.31
C GLU A 239 -8.92 -5.37 33.40
N HIS A 240 -10.23 -5.15 33.28
CA HIS A 240 -11.03 -4.32 34.21
C HIS A 240 -10.37 -2.97 34.52
N ARG A 241 -9.75 -2.35 33.50
CA ARG A 241 -9.13 -1.02 33.64
C ARG A 241 -9.33 -0.18 32.40
N THR A 242 -9.25 1.15 32.62
CA THR A 242 -9.25 2.13 31.53
C THR A 242 -7.84 2.35 31.03
N PHE A 243 -7.65 2.22 29.72
CA PHE A 243 -6.42 2.61 29.04
C PHE A 243 -6.57 4.01 28.51
N LYS A 244 -5.54 4.81 28.69
CA LYS A 244 -5.41 6.13 28.10
C LYS A 244 -4.52 5.99 26.86
N SER A 245 -5.04 6.37 25.69
CA SER A 245 -4.27 6.51 24.45
C SER A 245 -4.31 7.96 23.98
N ARG A 246 -3.30 8.38 23.24
CA ARG A 246 -3.33 9.65 22.51
C ARG A 246 -3.68 9.36 21.08
N VAL A 247 -4.73 9.99 20.57
CA VAL A 247 -5.15 9.91 19.17
C VAL A 247 -5.08 11.28 18.55
N ARG A 248 -4.71 11.31 17.28
CA ARG A 248 -4.70 12.52 16.48
C ARG A 248 -6.05 12.71 15.85
N VAL A 249 -6.69 13.84 16.08
CA VAL A 249 -7.99 14.21 15.53
C VAL A 249 -7.89 15.52 14.75
N PRO A 250 -8.71 15.75 13.71
CA PRO A 250 -8.80 17.05 13.07
C PRO A 250 -9.22 18.12 14.07
N ILE A 251 -8.66 19.33 13.95
CA ILE A 251 -9.16 20.50 14.69
C ILE A 251 -10.55 20.89 14.15
N ASP A 252 -11.36 21.54 14.98
CA ASP A 252 -12.75 21.87 14.62
C ASP A 252 -12.87 22.68 13.33
N ILE A 253 -12.01 23.66 13.14
CA ILE A 253 -12.05 24.52 11.95
C ILE A 253 -11.76 23.71 10.66
N ARG A 254 -10.84 22.76 10.69
CA ARG A 254 -10.60 21.84 9.58
C ARG A 254 -11.84 20.98 9.36
N PHE A 255 -12.39 20.38 10.40
CA PHE A 255 -13.54 19.49 10.32
C PHE A 255 -14.76 20.15 9.66
N ILE A 256 -15.00 21.44 9.95
CA ILE A 256 -16.11 22.21 9.36
C ILE A 256 -15.95 22.35 7.84
N HIS A 257 -14.73 22.54 7.35
CA HIS A 257 -14.47 22.89 5.95
C HIS A 257 -13.99 21.70 5.09
N GLU A 258 -13.54 20.61 5.69
CA GLU A 258 -12.89 19.51 4.97
C GLU A 258 -13.83 18.81 3.97
N ASN A 259 -15.15 18.81 4.18
CA ASN A 259 -16.09 18.16 3.26
C ASN A 259 -16.06 18.77 1.86
N LEU A 260 -15.97 20.10 1.74
CA LEU A 260 -15.89 20.75 0.42
C LEU A 260 -14.57 20.41 -0.27
N ALA A 261 -13.45 20.39 0.47
CA ALA A 261 -12.16 20.00 -0.08
C ALA A 261 -12.15 18.53 -0.57
N ILE A 262 -12.81 17.61 0.18
CA ILE A 262 -12.97 16.21 -0.22
C ILE A 262 -13.80 16.09 -1.52
N GLU A 263 -14.87 16.87 -1.65
CA GLU A 263 -15.68 16.88 -2.88
C GLU A 263 -14.91 17.45 -4.10
N CYS A 264 -13.96 18.36 -3.88
CA CYS A 264 -13.08 18.88 -4.92
C CYS A 264 -12.00 17.86 -5.37
N TYR A 265 -11.75 16.80 -4.57
CA TYR A 265 -10.75 15.80 -4.93
C TYR A 265 -11.28 14.87 -6.03
N HIS A 266 -10.53 14.75 -7.11
CA HIS A 266 -10.73 13.79 -8.18
C HIS A 266 -9.39 13.34 -8.77
N GLY A 267 -9.40 12.17 -9.42
CA GLY A 267 -8.21 11.67 -10.12
C GLY A 267 -7.89 12.44 -11.40
N GLY A 268 -6.80 12.10 -12.05
CA GLY A 268 -6.41 12.65 -13.33
C GLY A 268 -7.49 12.46 -14.40
N ARG A 269 -7.55 13.37 -15.34
CA ARG A 269 -8.50 13.34 -16.45
C ARG A 269 -8.12 12.23 -17.42
N ASN A 270 -9.00 11.23 -17.58
CA ASN A 270 -8.88 10.17 -18.57
C ASN A 270 -10.05 10.27 -19.55
N GLU A 271 -9.80 10.74 -20.73
CA GLU A 271 -10.81 10.86 -21.80
C GLU A 271 -10.26 10.37 -23.12
N GLN A 272 -11.14 9.76 -23.91
CA GLN A 272 -10.87 9.40 -25.28
C GLN A 272 -11.42 10.51 -26.19
N TYR A 273 -10.54 11.22 -26.89
CA TYR A 273 -10.92 12.31 -27.77
C TYR A 273 -11.12 11.89 -29.23
N PHE A 274 -10.70 10.67 -29.57
CA PHE A 274 -10.82 10.11 -30.90
C PHE A 274 -11.23 8.64 -30.83
N PHE A 275 -12.14 8.22 -31.67
CA PHE A 275 -12.59 6.84 -31.80
C PHE A 275 -12.42 6.36 -33.24
N GLY A 276 -11.65 5.31 -33.44
CA GLY A 276 -11.38 4.69 -34.73
C GLY A 276 -9.89 4.55 -35.01
N PRO A 277 -9.51 4.06 -36.21
CA PRO A 277 -8.11 4.00 -36.61
C PRO A 277 -7.55 5.42 -36.76
N GLY A 278 -6.39 5.68 -36.18
CA GLY A 278 -5.66 6.93 -36.39
C GLY A 278 -5.21 7.05 -37.84
N GLU A 279 -5.04 8.29 -38.31
CA GLU A 279 -4.35 8.54 -39.59
C GLU A 279 -2.90 8.06 -39.47
N GLU A 280 -2.31 7.64 -40.58
CA GLU A 280 -0.89 7.27 -40.66
C GLU A 280 -0.05 8.54 -40.51
N ASP A 281 0.55 8.74 -39.35
CA ASP A 281 1.35 9.92 -38.98
C ASP A 281 2.39 9.54 -37.94
N ASP A 282 3.37 10.41 -37.71
CA ASP A 282 4.37 10.27 -36.62
C ASP A 282 3.75 10.62 -35.28
N TRP A 283 3.12 9.64 -34.63
CA TRP A 283 2.53 9.79 -33.30
C TRP A 283 3.59 9.89 -32.23
N VAL A 284 3.51 10.90 -31.37
CA VAL A 284 4.41 11.13 -30.26
C VAL A 284 3.62 11.09 -28.96
N ASP A 285 4.09 10.28 -28.01
CA ASP A 285 3.55 10.21 -26.66
C ASP A 285 4.32 11.17 -25.73
N TYR A 286 3.59 12.05 -25.06
CA TYR A 286 4.15 13.03 -24.12
C TYR A 286 3.74 12.67 -22.69
N ASP A 287 4.74 12.49 -21.82
CA ASP A 287 4.54 12.29 -20.38
C ASP A 287 5.14 13.44 -19.57
N LEU A 288 4.36 13.94 -18.62
CA LEU A 288 4.82 14.98 -17.69
C LEU A 288 5.52 14.31 -16.50
N ARG A 289 6.85 14.37 -16.50
CA ARG A 289 7.67 13.71 -15.47
C ARG A 289 7.32 14.23 -14.08
N SER A 290 6.96 13.31 -13.15
CA SER A 290 6.75 13.60 -11.74
C SER A 290 5.72 14.71 -11.46
N ALA A 291 4.66 14.82 -12.28
CA ALA A 291 3.67 15.90 -12.21
C ALA A 291 3.09 16.09 -10.80
N TYR A 292 2.58 15.03 -10.19
CA TYR A 292 1.97 15.08 -8.86
C TYR A 292 2.95 15.48 -7.76
N THR A 293 4.13 14.86 -7.75
CA THR A 293 5.15 15.16 -6.75
C THR A 293 5.70 16.58 -6.91
N THR A 294 5.83 17.08 -8.15
CA THR A 294 6.20 18.48 -8.42
C THR A 294 5.15 19.44 -7.88
N ALA A 295 3.86 19.18 -8.16
CA ALA A 295 2.77 20.01 -7.63
C ALA A 295 2.75 19.98 -6.09
N MET A 296 2.99 18.83 -5.47
CA MET A 296 3.03 18.70 -4.02
C MET A 296 4.19 19.47 -3.39
N SER A 297 5.33 19.58 -4.07
CA SER A 297 6.53 20.27 -3.54
C SER A 297 6.38 21.79 -3.42
N ILE A 298 5.38 22.39 -4.06
CA ILE A 298 5.11 23.84 -4.00
C ILE A 298 4.00 24.22 -3.03
N ILE A 299 3.35 23.26 -2.40
CA ILE A 299 2.32 23.51 -1.39
C ILE A 299 3.00 24.08 -0.13
N GLY A 300 2.50 25.22 0.36
CA GLY A 300 2.94 25.82 1.61
C GLY A 300 2.34 25.16 2.85
N THR A 301 2.75 25.58 4.02
CA THR A 301 2.17 25.12 5.29
C THR A 301 0.82 25.81 5.53
N PRO A 302 -0.30 25.06 5.65
CA PRO A 302 -1.63 25.66 5.83
C PRO A 302 -1.76 26.46 7.11
N LEU A 303 -2.34 27.65 7.01
CA LEU A 303 -2.66 28.52 8.15
C LEU A 303 -4.12 28.29 8.58
N TRP A 304 -4.37 27.22 9.30
CA TRP A 304 -5.70 26.73 9.64
C TRP A 304 -6.58 27.74 10.37
N ASN A 305 -5.99 28.62 11.19
CA ASN A 305 -6.72 29.63 11.93
C ASN A 305 -7.23 30.78 11.04
N ASP A 306 -6.66 30.91 9.86
CA ASP A 306 -6.95 32.01 8.90
C ASP A 306 -7.87 31.54 7.78
N ILE A 307 -8.38 30.30 7.83
CA ILE A 307 -9.35 29.78 6.86
C ILE A 307 -10.66 30.59 6.91
N TYR A 308 -11.18 30.93 5.75
CA TYR A 308 -12.43 31.68 5.65
C TYR A 308 -13.25 31.28 4.42
N SER A 309 -14.54 31.61 4.46
CA SER A 309 -15.45 31.39 3.33
C SER A 309 -15.55 32.65 2.48
N SER A 310 -15.55 32.48 1.16
CA SER A 310 -15.77 33.57 0.19
C SER A 310 -16.64 33.12 -0.97
N ARG A 311 -17.35 34.11 -1.56
CA ARG A 311 -18.07 33.98 -2.82
C ARG A 311 -17.53 34.95 -3.89
N ASP A 312 -16.50 35.71 -3.56
CA ASP A 312 -15.88 36.64 -4.51
C ASP A 312 -14.93 35.87 -5.43
N ILE A 313 -15.30 35.81 -6.70
CA ILE A 313 -14.49 35.14 -7.74
C ILE A 313 -13.07 35.71 -7.80
N SER A 314 -12.87 36.99 -7.49
CA SER A 314 -11.54 37.63 -7.59
C SER A 314 -10.51 36.98 -6.65
N GLU A 315 -10.93 36.41 -5.53
CA GLU A 315 -10.08 35.71 -4.59
C GLU A 315 -9.64 34.31 -5.08
N PHE A 316 -10.29 33.80 -6.14
CA PHE A 316 -9.97 32.51 -6.78
C PHE A 316 -9.28 32.66 -8.14
N LEU A 317 -8.75 33.83 -8.48
CA LEU A 317 -8.11 34.07 -9.79
C LEU A 317 -6.57 33.92 -9.75
N ASP A 318 -5.98 33.69 -8.61
CA ASP A 318 -4.56 33.39 -8.44
C ASP A 318 -4.37 31.87 -8.24
N PRO A 319 -3.75 31.14 -9.20
CA PRO A 319 -3.58 29.69 -9.09
C PRO A 319 -2.71 29.23 -7.91
N SER A 320 -1.98 30.15 -7.27
CA SER A 320 -1.19 29.86 -6.07
C SER A 320 -2.03 29.85 -4.79
N VAL A 321 -3.26 30.36 -4.81
CA VAL A 321 -4.16 30.35 -3.66
C VAL A 321 -4.71 28.95 -3.42
N MET A 322 -4.62 28.45 -2.20
CA MET A 322 -5.22 27.19 -1.80
C MET A 322 -6.72 27.42 -1.52
N GLY A 323 -7.54 27.33 -2.56
CA GLY A 323 -9.00 27.51 -2.49
C GLY A 323 -9.76 26.33 -3.06
N PHE A 324 -10.93 26.10 -2.50
CA PHE A 324 -11.89 25.04 -2.87
C PHE A 324 -13.27 25.65 -3.02
N ALA A 325 -13.97 25.35 -4.11
CA ALA A 325 -15.29 25.95 -4.33
C ALA A 325 -16.27 24.99 -5.02
N LEU A 326 -17.54 25.14 -4.63
CA LEU A 326 -18.68 24.72 -5.43
C LEU A 326 -19.01 25.91 -6.35
N VAL A 327 -18.91 25.68 -7.65
CA VAL A 327 -19.15 26.69 -8.67
C VAL A 327 -20.30 26.31 -9.60
N GLU A 328 -20.99 27.30 -10.14
CA GLU A 328 -21.80 27.18 -11.35
C GLU A 328 -21.05 27.75 -12.51
N PHE A 329 -21.06 27.07 -13.65
CA PHE A 329 -20.25 27.47 -14.80
C PHE A 329 -20.96 27.24 -16.12
N ASP A 330 -20.55 28.07 -17.13
CA ASP A 330 -21.01 27.96 -18.52
C ASP A 330 -19.84 28.33 -19.46
N PHE A 331 -19.38 27.36 -20.28
CA PHE A 331 -18.35 27.55 -21.28
C PHE A 331 -18.96 28.05 -22.58
N GLN A 332 -18.19 28.83 -23.35
CA GLN A 332 -18.59 29.27 -24.67
C GLN A 332 -18.70 28.09 -25.66
N GLU A 333 -19.62 28.13 -26.59
CA GLU A 333 -19.87 27.06 -27.59
C GLU A 333 -18.63 26.60 -28.34
N LYS A 334 -17.65 27.51 -28.54
CA LYS A 334 -16.38 27.22 -29.22
C LYS A 334 -15.37 26.44 -28.36
N THR A 335 -15.64 26.27 -27.08
CA THR A 335 -14.72 25.56 -26.17
C THR A 335 -14.72 24.07 -26.49
N ARG A 336 -13.58 23.57 -26.98
CA ARG A 336 -13.44 22.16 -27.38
C ARG A 336 -13.30 21.18 -26.21
N PHE A 337 -12.60 21.57 -25.15
CA PHE A 337 -12.26 20.71 -24.02
C PHE A 337 -12.53 21.43 -22.70
N PRO A 338 -13.80 21.50 -22.23
CA PRO A 338 -14.12 22.08 -20.93
C PRO A 338 -13.29 21.43 -19.81
N CYS A 339 -12.86 22.22 -18.82
CA CYS A 339 -11.91 21.72 -17.81
C CYS A 339 -12.54 21.39 -16.45
N LEU A 340 -13.79 21.84 -16.18
CA LEU A 340 -14.40 21.65 -14.87
C LEU A 340 -15.09 20.28 -14.75
N PRO A 341 -14.72 19.47 -13.73
CA PRO A 341 -15.27 18.14 -13.54
C PRO A 341 -16.68 18.17 -12.94
N VAL A 342 -17.53 17.30 -13.41
CA VAL A 342 -18.85 17.02 -12.80
C VAL A 342 -18.93 15.53 -12.49
N ARG A 343 -19.09 15.22 -11.23
CA ARG A 343 -19.22 13.82 -10.77
C ARG A 343 -20.65 13.33 -10.99
N CYS A 344 -20.80 12.18 -11.62
CA CYS A 344 -22.07 11.50 -11.82
C CYS A 344 -21.95 10.00 -11.61
N ASN A 345 -23.05 9.27 -11.73
CA ASN A 345 -23.07 7.82 -11.56
C ASN A 345 -22.20 7.04 -12.57
N ALA A 346 -21.94 7.63 -13.73
CA ALA A 346 -21.09 7.05 -14.77
C ALA A 346 -19.59 7.39 -14.60
N GLY A 347 -19.24 8.21 -13.61
CA GLY A 347 -17.88 8.69 -13.37
C GLY A 347 -17.77 10.21 -13.39
N ILE A 348 -16.64 10.73 -13.85
CA ILE A 348 -16.38 12.17 -13.97
C ILE A 348 -16.57 12.56 -15.43
N LEU A 349 -17.37 13.60 -15.66
CA LEU A 349 -17.61 14.19 -16.97
C LEU A 349 -17.14 15.65 -16.97
N TYR A 350 -16.85 16.19 -18.14
CA TYR A 350 -16.42 17.59 -18.35
C TYR A 350 -17.40 18.30 -19.30
N PRO A 351 -18.61 18.66 -18.81
CA PRO A 351 -19.65 19.25 -19.65
C PRO A 351 -19.39 20.72 -19.92
N MET A 352 -20.12 21.27 -20.92
CA MET A 352 -20.06 22.70 -21.28
C MET A 352 -20.62 23.61 -20.18
N LYS A 353 -21.57 23.11 -19.38
CA LYS A 353 -22.19 23.85 -18.28
C LYS A 353 -22.64 22.92 -17.17
N GLY A 354 -22.71 23.44 -15.95
CA GLY A 354 -23.15 22.69 -14.78
C GLY A 354 -22.66 23.26 -13.47
N ARG A 355 -22.61 22.38 -12.47
CA ARG A 355 -22.01 22.68 -11.17
C ARG A 355 -20.87 21.75 -10.90
N SER A 356 -19.76 22.29 -10.39
CA SER A 356 -18.53 21.56 -10.10
C SER A 356 -18.02 21.91 -8.70
N CYS A 357 -17.54 20.90 -7.98
CA CYS A 357 -16.62 21.11 -6.87
C CYS A 357 -15.20 21.05 -7.44
N CYS A 358 -14.45 22.14 -7.34
CA CYS A 358 -13.14 22.30 -7.97
C CYS A 358 -12.20 23.17 -7.12
N CYS A 359 -10.92 23.13 -7.41
CA CYS A 359 -9.91 23.94 -6.72
C CYS A 359 -9.54 25.18 -7.54
N THR A 360 -8.87 26.13 -6.92
CA THR A 360 -8.48 27.42 -7.52
C THR A 360 -7.81 27.29 -8.88
N PRO A 361 -6.80 26.43 -9.12
CA PRO A 361 -6.19 26.30 -10.44
C PRO A 361 -7.18 25.91 -11.55
N GLU A 362 -8.19 25.12 -11.24
CA GLU A 362 -9.23 24.72 -12.20
C GLU A 362 -10.17 25.88 -12.52
N ILE A 363 -10.48 26.72 -11.52
CA ILE A 363 -11.28 27.94 -11.70
C ILE A 363 -10.55 28.94 -12.59
N VAL A 364 -9.25 29.15 -12.33
CA VAL A 364 -8.39 30.02 -13.14
C VAL A 364 -8.38 29.54 -14.60
N LEU A 365 -8.11 28.26 -14.81
CA LEU A 365 -8.11 27.67 -16.15
C LEU A 365 -9.47 27.83 -16.85
N ALA A 366 -10.58 27.60 -16.15
CA ALA A 366 -11.91 27.79 -16.72
C ALA A 366 -12.15 29.26 -17.18
N LYS A 367 -11.70 30.23 -16.37
CA LYS A 367 -11.78 31.65 -16.71
C LYS A 367 -10.91 31.99 -17.91
N GLU A 368 -9.69 31.49 -18.01
CA GLU A 368 -8.79 31.66 -19.16
C GLU A 368 -9.39 31.05 -20.43
N MET A 369 -10.12 29.95 -20.33
CA MET A 369 -10.87 29.31 -21.41
C MET A 369 -12.16 30.07 -21.79
N GLY A 370 -12.46 31.17 -21.09
CA GLY A 370 -13.59 32.05 -21.37
C GLY A 370 -14.92 31.59 -20.76
N ALA A 371 -14.88 30.75 -19.74
CA ALA A 371 -16.09 30.36 -19.01
C ALA A 371 -16.63 31.50 -18.15
N THR A 372 -17.96 31.59 -18.04
CA THR A 372 -18.63 32.29 -16.93
C THR A 372 -18.60 31.35 -15.73
N VAL A 373 -18.08 31.83 -14.60
CA VAL A 373 -17.99 31.06 -13.35
C VAL A 373 -18.54 31.91 -12.20
N GLU A 374 -19.43 31.33 -11.44
CA GLU A 374 -20.02 31.91 -10.22
C GLU A 374 -19.68 31.03 -9.03
N ILE A 375 -19.18 31.61 -7.93
CA ILE A 375 -18.88 30.90 -6.69
C ILE A 375 -20.16 30.80 -5.87
N LEU A 376 -20.72 29.59 -5.76
CA LEU A 376 -21.89 29.33 -4.93
C LEU A 376 -21.51 29.20 -3.43
N HIS A 377 -20.40 28.53 -3.18
CA HIS A 377 -19.79 28.37 -1.88
C HIS A 377 -18.30 28.10 -2.06
N GLY A 378 -17.46 28.89 -1.41
CA GLY A 378 -16.02 28.71 -1.50
C GLY A 378 -15.36 28.87 -0.14
N ILE A 379 -14.20 28.27 0.01
CA ILE A 379 -13.30 28.41 1.14
C ILE A 379 -11.88 28.70 0.62
N ILE A 380 -11.19 29.57 1.33
CA ILE A 380 -9.79 29.86 1.12
C ILE A 380 -9.03 29.45 2.38
N LEU A 381 -7.99 28.68 2.18
CA LEU A 381 -7.03 28.24 3.21
C LEU A 381 -5.69 28.92 2.89
N PRO A 382 -5.36 30.03 3.53
CA PRO A 382 -4.06 30.65 3.39
C PRO A 382 -2.95 29.69 3.80
N ASP A 383 -1.80 29.81 3.15
CA ASP A 383 -0.63 29.00 3.45
C ASP A 383 0.65 29.82 3.49
N ASP A 384 1.58 29.40 4.35
CA ASP A 384 2.94 29.95 4.40
C ASP A 384 3.77 29.32 3.28
N LYS A 385 4.06 30.10 2.24
CA LYS A 385 4.85 29.67 1.07
C LYS A 385 6.35 29.53 1.38
N ASP A 386 6.85 30.10 2.46
CA ASP A 386 8.26 30.00 2.83
C ASP A 386 8.60 28.61 3.39
N VAL A 387 7.58 27.91 3.91
CA VAL A 387 7.71 26.56 4.46
C VAL A 387 6.88 25.55 3.63
N SER A 388 7.53 24.87 2.69
CA SER A 388 6.90 23.79 1.90
C SER A 388 7.12 22.42 2.59
N PRO A 389 6.11 21.87 3.28
CA PRO A 389 6.29 20.69 4.13
C PRO A 389 6.63 19.40 3.36
N PHE A 390 6.39 19.37 2.07
CA PHE A 390 6.65 18.20 1.24
C PHE A 390 7.94 18.29 0.42
N LYS A 391 8.56 19.47 0.33
CA LYS A 391 9.69 19.72 -0.56
C LYS A 391 10.88 18.81 -0.31
N GLU A 392 11.32 18.69 0.95
CA GLU A 392 12.48 17.88 1.30
C GLU A 392 12.21 16.38 1.08
N PHE A 393 11.03 15.92 1.44
CA PHE A 393 10.61 14.53 1.16
C PHE A 393 10.63 14.23 -0.35
N ILE A 394 10.06 15.12 -1.18
CA ILE A 394 10.06 14.97 -2.64
C ILE A 394 11.48 15.01 -3.20
N THR A 395 12.29 15.96 -2.74
CA THR A 395 13.71 16.07 -3.14
C THR A 395 14.47 14.79 -2.84
N SER A 396 14.32 14.26 -1.62
CA SER A 396 14.93 13.00 -1.19
C SER A 396 14.52 11.84 -2.10
N THR A 397 13.22 11.66 -2.33
CA THR A 397 12.70 10.57 -3.16
C THR A 397 13.16 10.66 -4.61
N LEU A 398 13.20 11.87 -5.19
CA LEU A 398 13.67 12.10 -6.56
C LEU A 398 15.18 11.82 -6.69
N ASN A 399 15.98 12.20 -5.71
CA ASN A 399 17.43 11.95 -5.71
C ASN A 399 17.72 10.44 -5.68
N HIS A 400 17.05 9.69 -4.80
CA HIS A 400 17.19 8.24 -4.74
C HIS A 400 16.73 7.58 -6.05
N ARG A 401 15.63 8.04 -6.61
CA ARG A 401 15.11 7.54 -7.88
C ARG A 401 16.06 7.79 -9.05
N ASN A 402 16.61 9.00 -9.16
CA ASN A 402 17.57 9.34 -10.21
C ASN A 402 18.85 8.51 -10.09
N LYS A 403 19.37 8.37 -8.86
CA LYS A 403 20.53 7.49 -8.60
C LYS A 403 20.25 6.06 -9.04
N ALA A 404 19.08 5.50 -8.68
CA ALA A 404 18.68 4.16 -9.08
C ALA A 404 18.62 3.99 -10.62
N LYS A 405 18.16 5.01 -11.34
CA LYS A 405 18.16 5.02 -12.81
C LYS A 405 19.56 5.05 -13.40
N ASP A 406 20.44 5.88 -12.87
CA ASP A 406 21.83 5.99 -13.32
C ASP A 406 22.59 4.69 -13.09
N GLU A 407 22.29 3.97 -12.01
CA GLU A 407 22.84 2.65 -11.68
C GLU A 407 22.14 1.49 -12.41
N GLY A 408 21.07 1.74 -13.17
CA GLY A 408 20.27 0.71 -13.85
C GLY A 408 19.46 -0.18 -12.89
N ASN A 409 19.27 0.25 -11.64
CA ASN A 409 18.55 -0.49 -10.61
C ASN A 409 17.03 -0.28 -10.75
N LYS A 410 16.40 -1.11 -11.58
CA LYS A 410 14.96 -1.04 -11.87
C LYS A 410 14.06 -1.18 -10.64
N PHE A 411 14.47 -2.01 -9.66
CA PHE A 411 13.69 -2.17 -8.43
C PHE A 411 13.63 -0.86 -7.65
N GLU A 412 14.78 -0.25 -7.39
CA GLU A 412 14.83 1.00 -6.62
C GLU A 412 14.16 2.17 -7.35
N ASP A 413 14.27 2.26 -8.69
CA ASP A 413 13.52 3.27 -9.45
C ASP A 413 12.01 3.15 -9.22
N LEU A 414 11.45 1.93 -9.33
CA LEU A 414 10.03 1.67 -9.10
C LEU A 414 9.64 1.85 -7.62
N PHE A 415 10.48 1.38 -6.70
CA PHE A 415 10.28 1.53 -5.26
C PHE A 415 10.18 3.01 -4.87
N TRP A 416 11.16 3.82 -5.24
CA TRP A 416 11.18 5.25 -4.91
C TRP A 416 10.10 6.04 -5.66
N LYS A 417 9.70 5.61 -6.86
CA LYS A 417 8.49 6.14 -7.53
C LYS A 417 7.26 5.95 -6.64
N GLN A 418 7.07 4.73 -6.11
CA GLN A 418 5.92 4.40 -5.27
C GLN A 418 5.97 5.12 -3.92
N ILE A 419 7.15 5.24 -3.29
CA ILE A 419 7.33 6.00 -2.05
C ILE A 419 6.92 7.46 -2.25
N GLY A 420 7.40 8.13 -3.31
CA GLY A 420 7.05 9.52 -3.60
C GLY A 420 5.56 9.74 -3.89
N ASN A 421 4.87 8.76 -4.46
CA ASN A 421 3.43 8.84 -4.76
C ASN A 421 2.53 8.39 -3.59
N SER A 422 3.09 8.09 -2.42
CA SER A 422 2.35 7.50 -1.29
C SER A 422 1.80 8.52 -0.28
N CYS A 423 1.98 9.81 -0.53
CA CYS A 423 1.58 10.91 0.36
C CYS A 423 0.49 11.77 -0.23
#